data_ea837e6b355a5ea2ebc0486a0427f691
#
_entry.id   ea837e6b355a5ea2ebc0486a0427f691
#
_cell.length_a   1.000
_cell.length_b   1.000
_cell.length_c   1.000
_cell.angle_alpha   90.00
_cell.angle_beta   90.00
_cell.angle_gamma   90.00
#
_symmetry.space_group_name_H-M   'P 1'
#
loop_
_entity.id
_entity.type
_entity.pdbx_description
1 polymer ?
#
loop_
_entity_poly.entity_id
_entity_poly.type
_entity_poly.pdbx_seq_one_letter_code
_entity_poly.pdbx_strand_id
1 'polypeptide(L)'
;MPSYAVRVYGDPVLKQVAHDVEHVDGSLVRLVNDMVDTMYDSEGAGLAAPQIGVQKRLFVYDVGEGPEVMINPTIVETGGEWYHDEGCLSIPGLRLGIVRPKQVHLRGFDLDGEEVSLEADEFLARVFQHEVDHLDGVLMVERLEEDMRRQALRVLRDRSLGLDTTAMEAKLVSADSPREV
;
A
#
# COMPACT_ATOMS: atom_id res chain seq x y z
N MET A 1 5.07 4.10 -21.98
CA MET A 1 5.05 2.64 -21.99
C MET A 1 3.73 2.14 -21.43
N PRO A 2 3.30 0.90 -21.60
CA PRO A 2 1.98 0.52 -21.08
C PRO A 2 2.04 0.51 -19.55
N SER A 3 1.35 1.44 -18.92
CA SER A 3 1.09 1.37 -17.48
C SER A 3 0.08 0.25 -17.23
N TYR A 4 0.28 -0.49 -16.16
CA TYR A 4 -0.66 -1.52 -15.75
C TYR A 4 -1.93 -0.89 -15.18
N ALA A 5 -3.08 -1.53 -15.40
CA ALA A 5 -4.29 -1.17 -14.69
C ALA A 5 -4.18 -1.58 -13.21
N VAL A 6 -4.30 -0.61 -12.30
CA VAL A 6 -4.30 -0.88 -10.86
C VAL A 6 -5.58 -1.65 -10.49
N ARG A 7 -5.42 -2.77 -9.77
CA ARG A 7 -6.52 -3.56 -9.23
C ARG A 7 -7.17 -2.83 -8.08
N VAL A 8 -8.49 -2.79 -8.08
CA VAL A 8 -9.25 -2.08 -7.06
C VAL A 8 -9.95 -3.04 -6.11
N TYR A 9 -10.37 -2.54 -4.97
CA TYR A 9 -11.11 -3.29 -3.96
C TYR A 9 -12.21 -4.17 -4.59
N GLY A 10 -12.25 -5.42 -4.18
CA GLY A 10 -13.13 -6.45 -4.74
C GLY A 10 -12.39 -7.45 -5.65
N ASP A 11 -11.22 -7.08 -6.19
CA ASP A 11 -10.39 -8.04 -6.92
C ASP A 11 -9.76 -9.04 -5.93
N PRO A 12 -10.00 -10.36 -6.11
CA PRO A 12 -9.49 -11.39 -5.20
C PRO A 12 -7.95 -11.41 -5.09
N VAL A 13 -7.24 -10.92 -6.10
CA VAL A 13 -5.78 -10.87 -6.11
C VAL A 13 -5.20 -10.05 -4.95
N LEU A 14 -5.92 -9.00 -4.52
CA LEU A 14 -5.51 -8.12 -3.43
C LEU A 14 -5.61 -8.77 -2.03
N LYS A 15 -6.23 -9.94 -1.95
CA LYS A 15 -6.41 -10.68 -0.69
C LYS A 15 -5.53 -11.93 -0.60
N GLN A 16 -4.62 -12.09 -1.54
CA GLN A 16 -3.70 -13.22 -1.58
C GLN A 16 -2.33 -12.78 -1.06
N VAL A 17 -1.64 -13.70 -0.38
CA VAL A 17 -0.24 -13.49 0.03
C VAL A 17 0.65 -13.64 -1.20
N ALA A 18 1.50 -12.65 -1.43
CA ALA A 18 2.46 -12.67 -2.53
C ALA A 18 3.57 -13.70 -2.31
N HIS A 19 4.05 -14.30 -3.39
CA HIS A 19 5.12 -15.28 -3.37
C HIS A 19 6.50 -14.62 -3.41
N ASP A 20 7.45 -15.18 -2.69
CA ASP A 20 8.83 -14.70 -2.72
C ASP A 20 9.40 -14.73 -4.14
N VAL A 21 10.21 -13.75 -4.44
CA VAL A 21 11.01 -13.69 -5.65
C VAL A 21 12.25 -14.58 -5.45
N GLU A 22 12.39 -15.62 -6.26
CA GLU A 22 13.52 -16.55 -6.14
C GLU A 22 14.76 -16.06 -6.89
N HIS A 23 14.57 -15.33 -8.00
CA HIS A 23 15.65 -14.87 -8.86
C HIS A 23 15.39 -13.45 -9.38
N VAL A 24 16.45 -12.63 -9.36
CA VAL A 24 16.45 -11.31 -10.03
C VAL A 24 16.99 -11.53 -11.44
N ASP A 25 16.10 -11.40 -12.44
CA ASP A 25 16.44 -11.54 -13.84
C ASP A 25 15.95 -10.33 -14.67
N GLY A 26 16.27 -10.31 -15.95
CA GLY A 26 15.85 -9.21 -16.83
C GLY A 26 14.33 -9.06 -16.98
N SER A 27 13.52 -10.08 -16.64
CA SER A 27 12.05 -9.96 -16.63
C SER A 27 11.57 -9.23 -15.38
N LEU A 28 12.23 -9.46 -14.26
CA LEU A 28 11.95 -8.74 -13.01
C LEU A 28 12.33 -7.26 -13.14
N VAL A 29 13.48 -6.95 -13.73
CA VAL A 29 13.91 -5.56 -13.99
C VAL A 29 12.89 -4.82 -14.84
N ARG A 30 12.37 -5.44 -15.90
CA ARG A 30 11.31 -4.85 -16.73
C ARG A 30 10.02 -4.63 -15.93
N LEU A 31 9.60 -5.61 -15.14
CA LEU A 31 8.42 -5.48 -14.27
C LEU A 31 8.57 -4.31 -13.30
N VAL A 32 9.73 -4.16 -12.65
CA VAL A 32 10.01 -3.04 -11.73
C VAL A 32 9.90 -1.70 -12.45
N ASN A 33 10.48 -1.56 -13.65
CA ASN A 33 10.36 -0.34 -14.44
C ASN A 33 8.90 -0.02 -14.80
N ASP A 34 8.15 -1.02 -15.25
CA ASP A 34 6.73 -0.85 -15.56
C ASP A 34 5.90 -0.51 -14.31
N MET A 35 6.27 -1.03 -13.13
CA MET A 35 5.65 -0.68 -11.85
C MET A 35 5.94 0.76 -11.46
N VAL A 36 7.18 1.24 -11.64
CA VAL A 36 7.56 2.64 -11.39
C VAL A 36 6.76 3.57 -12.29
N ASP A 37 6.68 3.28 -13.60
CA ASP A 37 5.86 4.06 -14.53
C ASP A 37 4.39 4.08 -14.08
N THR A 38 3.84 2.93 -13.69
CA THR A 38 2.44 2.81 -13.21
C THR A 38 2.21 3.58 -11.91
N MET A 39 3.15 3.55 -10.98
CA MET A 39 3.11 4.30 -9.73
C MET A 39 3.02 5.80 -9.99
N TYR A 40 3.88 6.33 -10.86
CA TYR A 40 3.86 7.75 -11.22
C TYR A 40 2.61 8.16 -12.00
N ASP A 41 2.18 7.35 -12.97
CA ASP A 41 0.94 7.60 -13.72
C ASP A 41 -0.31 7.64 -12.82
N SER A 42 -0.23 6.95 -11.68
CA SER A 42 -1.29 6.89 -10.67
C SER A 42 -1.13 7.91 -9.53
N GLU A 43 -0.08 8.75 -9.58
CA GLU A 43 0.27 9.74 -8.54
C GLU A 43 0.48 9.08 -7.15
N GLY A 44 1.02 7.86 -7.11
CA GLY A 44 1.31 7.10 -5.91
C GLY A 44 2.71 7.35 -5.36
N ALA A 45 2.89 7.19 -4.04
CA ALA A 45 4.19 7.16 -3.37
C ALA A 45 4.75 5.75 -3.21
N GLY A 46 3.92 4.72 -3.46
CA GLY A 46 4.27 3.30 -3.46
C GLY A 46 3.32 2.50 -4.32
N LEU A 47 3.78 1.32 -4.74
CA LEU A 47 2.98 0.36 -5.50
C LEU A 47 3.53 -1.06 -5.30
N ALA A 48 2.72 -1.94 -4.74
CA ALA A 48 3.04 -3.35 -4.59
C ALA A 48 2.63 -4.17 -5.83
N ALA A 49 3.40 -5.19 -6.17
CA ALA A 49 3.12 -6.02 -7.35
C ALA A 49 1.71 -6.65 -7.39
N PRO A 50 1.10 -7.10 -6.27
CA PRO A 50 -0.29 -7.56 -6.27
C PRO A 50 -1.29 -6.51 -6.77
N GLN A 51 -1.03 -5.22 -6.60
CA GLN A 51 -1.92 -4.15 -7.06
C GLN A 51 -1.98 -4.05 -8.59
N ILE A 52 -1.03 -4.61 -9.30
CA ILE A 52 -1.07 -4.76 -10.77
C ILE A 52 -1.37 -6.20 -11.20
N GLY A 53 -1.79 -7.06 -10.29
CA GLY A 53 -2.17 -8.44 -10.56
C GLY A 53 -1.00 -9.42 -10.61
N VAL A 54 0.20 -9.02 -10.17
CA VAL A 54 1.41 -9.86 -10.15
C VAL A 54 1.68 -10.33 -8.73
N GLN A 55 1.58 -11.64 -8.49
CA GLN A 55 1.74 -12.25 -7.16
C GLN A 55 3.21 -12.50 -6.80
N LYS A 56 4.03 -11.42 -6.86
CA LYS A 56 5.44 -11.43 -6.44
C LYS A 56 5.62 -10.51 -5.23
N ARG A 57 6.45 -10.95 -4.28
CA ARG A 57 6.73 -10.21 -3.05
C ARG A 57 7.74 -9.09 -3.30
N LEU A 58 7.27 -8.00 -3.92
CA LEU A 58 8.06 -6.79 -4.15
C LEU A 58 7.14 -5.56 -4.24
N PHE A 59 7.70 -4.40 -3.94
CA PHE A 59 7.06 -3.11 -4.17
C PHE A 59 8.08 -2.08 -4.66
N VAL A 60 7.59 -1.04 -5.31
CA VAL A 60 8.34 0.17 -5.66
C VAL A 60 7.82 1.34 -4.84
N TYR A 61 8.68 2.32 -4.56
CA TYR A 61 8.30 3.52 -3.84
C TYR A 61 9.18 4.71 -4.24
N ASP A 62 8.65 5.93 -4.07
CA ASP A 62 9.40 7.19 -4.18
C ASP A 62 8.76 8.21 -3.22
N VAL A 63 9.59 8.73 -2.32
CA VAL A 63 9.21 9.79 -1.37
C VAL A 63 9.94 11.10 -1.63
N GLY A 64 10.49 11.27 -2.85
CA GLY A 64 11.17 12.47 -3.30
C GLY A 64 12.68 12.33 -3.55
N GLU A 65 13.24 11.15 -3.31
CA GLU A 65 14.67 10.85 -3.52
C GLU A 65 14.91 10.06 -4.83
N GLY A 66 13.86 9.73 -5.56
CA GLY A 66 13.84 8.88 -6.75
C GLY A 66 13.24 7.51 -6.48
N PRO A 67 12.90 6.77 -7.55
CA PRO A 67 12.24 5.49 -7.40
C PRO A 67 13.19 4.39 -6.92
N GLU A 68 12.75 3.66 -5.92
CA GLU A 68 13.45 2.53 -5.31
C GLU A 68 12.58 1.28 -5.35
N VAL A 69 13.19 0.11 -5.22
CA VAL A 69 12.50 -1.18 -5.13
C VAL A 69 12.91 -1.93 -3.88
N MET A 70 11.96 -2.66 -3.30
CA MET A 70 12.22 -3.59 -2.22
C MET A 70 11.68 -4.98 -2.60
N ILE A 71 12.57 -5.96 -2.66
CA ILE A 71 12.28 -7.35 -3.01
C ILE A 71 12.30 -8.21 -1.72
N ASN A 72 11.31 -9.06 -1.54
CA ASN A 72 11.12 -9.93 -0.38
C ASN A 72 11.23 -9.15 0.96
N PRO A 73 10.51 -8.02 1.11
CA PRO A 73 10.61 -7.19 2.29
C PRO A 73 10.07 -7.89 3.53
N THR A 74 10.72 -7.60 4.67
CA THR A 74 10.29 -7.99 6.00
C THR A 74 10.50 -6.83 6.96
N ILE A 75 9.46 -6.45 7.70
CA ILE A 75 9.58 -5.51 8.82
C ILE A 75 10.10 -6.30 10.02
N VAL A 76 11.31 -5.96 10.49
CA VAL A 76 12.00 -6.67 11.57
C VAL A 76 11.85 -6.00 12.92
N GLU A 77 11.59 -4.69 12.94
CA GLU A 77 11.37 -3.91 14.15
C GLU A 77 10.41 -2.77 13.91
N THR A 78 9.62 -2.42 14.92
CA THR A 78 8.69 -1.28 14.88
C THR A 78 8.73 -0.53 16.19
N GLY A 79 8.46 0.80 16.16
CA GLY A 79 8.46 1.64 17.35
C GLY A 79 7.51 2.83 17.25
N GLY A 80 7.03 3.28 18.42
CA GLY A 80 6.14 4.42 18.53
C GLY A 80 4.78 4.20 17.87
N GLU A 81 3.98 5.25 17.88
CA GLU A 81 2.68 5.31 17.18
C GLU A 81 2.55 6.65 16.47
N TRP A 82 1.90 6.65 15.31
CA TRP A 82 1.64 7.85 14.53
C TRP A 82 0.30 7.75 13.81
N TYR A 83 -0.60 8.64 14.16
CA TYR A 83 -1.87 8.82 13.45
C TYR A 83 -1.67 9.73 12.25
N HIS A 84 -2.04 9.30 11.06
CA HIS A 84 -1.99 10.10 9.85
C HIS A 84 -2.91 9.55 8.77
N ASP A 85 -3.34 10.44 7.87
CA ASP A 85 -4.18 10.06 6.74
C ASP A 85 -3.44 9.17 5.76
N GLU A 86 -4.11 8.11 5.35
CA GLU A 86 -3.61 7.13 4.39
C GLU A 86 -4.60 6.96 3.24
N GLY A 87 -4.09 6.97 2.02
CA GLY A 87 -4.81 6.63 0.80
C GLY A 87 -4.23 5.38 0.17
N CYS A 88 -4.97 4.75 -0.73
CA CYS A 88 -4.53 3.57 -1.45
C CYS A 88 -4.98 3.62 -2.91
N LEU A 89 -4.08 3.33 -3.84
CA LEU A 89 -4.40 3.27 -5.27
C LEU A 89 -5.47 2.21 -5.58
N SER A 90 -5.52 1.13 -4.76
CA SER A 90 -6.55 0.09 -4.85
C SER A 90 -7.88 0.49 -4.20
N ILE A 91 -7.95 1.64 -3.53
CA ILE A 91 -9.16 2.20 -2.90
C ILE A 91 -9.26 3.69 -3.30
N PRO A 92 -9.45 3.99 -4.59
CA PRO A 92 -9.38 5.34 -5.10
C PRO A 92 -10.39 6.27 -4.44
N GLY A 93 -9.94 7.51 -4.13
CA GLY A 93 -10.78 8.57 -3.60
C GLY A 93 -11.15 8.45 -2.12
N LEU A 94 -10.66 7.45 -1.39
CA LEU A 94 -10.86 7.32 0.05
C LEU A 94 -9.53 7.52 0.79
N ARG A 95 -9.51 8.51 1.70
CA ARG A 95 -8.38 8.75 2.62
C ARG A 95 -8.91 8.70 4.04
N LEU A 96 -8.24 7.93 4.88
CA LEU A 96 -8.68 7.69 6.26
C LEU A 96 -7.47 7.73 7.19
N GLY A 97 -7.65 8.27 8.39
CA GLY A 97 -6.65 8.28 9.43
C GLY A 97 -6.43 6.89 10.02
N ILE A 98 -5.20 6.46 10.02
CA ILE A 98 -4.79 5.14 10.52
C ILE A 98 -3.63 5.32 11.48
N VAL A 99 -3.74 4.68 12.65
CA VAL A 99 -2.61 4.57 13.57
C VAL A 99 -1.69 3.46 13.08
N ARG A 100 -0.42 3.81 12.88
CA ARG A 100 0.64 2.84 12.55
C ARG A 100 1.85 3.09 13.44
N PRO A 101 2.73 2.09 13.62
CA PRO A 101 4.08 2.35 14.12
C PRO A 101 4.72 3.55 13.42
N LYS A 102 5.29 4.47 14.22
CA LYS A 102 5.96 5.67 13.71
C LYS A 102 7.27 5.33 13.03
N GLN A 103 7.97 4.33 13.57
CA GLN A 103 9.28 3.88 13.09
C GLN A 103 9.21 2.42 12.70
N VAL A 104 9.90 2.07 11.63
CA VAL A 104 10.08 0.69 11.19
C VAL A 104 11.52 0.46 10.74
N HIS A 105 11.99 -0.76 10.97
CA HIS A 105 13.20 -1.28 10.37
C HIS A 105 12.79 -2.35 9.35
N LEU A 106 13.06 -2.07 8.07
CA LEU A 106 12.74 -2.92 6.92
C LEU A 106 14.02 -3.58 6.39
N ARG A 107 13.95 -4.86 6.08
CA ARG A 107 15.00 -5.60 5.37
C ARG A 107 14.43 -6.27 4.14
N GLY A 108 15.23 -6.37 3.09
CA GLY A 108 14.88 -7.00 1.83
C GLY A 108 16.07 -7.04 0.89
N PHE A 109 15.81 -7.08 -0.41
CA PHE A 109 16.86 -7.11 -1.43
C PHE A 109 16.56 -6.06 -2.51
N ASP A 110 17.61 -5.55 -3.13
CA ASP A 110 17.55 -4.70 -4.31
C ASP A 110 17.57 -5.51 -5.63
N LEU A 111 17.66 -4.81 -6.77
CA LEU A 111 17.75 -5.43 -8.10
C LEU A 111 19.11 -6.07 -8.41
N ASP A 112 20.13 -5.78 -7.65
CA ASP A 112 21.44 -6.43 -7.74
C ASP A 112 21.51 -7.71 -6.90
N GLY A 113 20.43 -8.00 -6.13
CA GLY A 113 20.33 -9.11 -5.21
C GLY A 113 21.08 -8.90 -3.91
N GLU A 114 21.50 -7.66 -3.64
CA GLU A 114 22.18 -7.30 -2.41
C GLU A 114 21.15 -7.04 -1.28
N GLU A 115 21.51 -7.41 -0.06
CA GLU A 115 20.66 -7.17 1.10
C GLU A 115 20.58 -5.68 1.42
N VAL A 116 19.36 -5.17 1.54
CA VAL A 116 19.06 -3.79 1.93
C VAL A 116 18.43 -3.79 3.31
N SER A 117 18.91 -2.89 4.18
CA SER A 117 18.42 -2.72 5.54
C SER A 117 18.18 -1.22 5.81
N LEU A 118 16.92 -0.83 5.99
CA LEU A 118 16.49 0.57 6.08
C LEU A 118 15.74 0.83 7.37
N GLU A 119 16.18 1.85 8.10
CA GLU A 119 15.41 2.46 9.18
C GLU A 119 14.60 3.62 8.60
N ALA A 120 13.32 3.67 8.88
CA ALA A 120 12.39 4.69 8.40
C ALA A 120 11.52 5.20 9.52
N ASP A 121 11.09 6.45 9.41
CA ASP A 121 10.11 7.04 10.31
C ASP A 121 8.99 7.76 9.54
N GLU A 122 7.93 8.10 10.26
CA GLU A 122 6.79 8.88 9.78
C GLU A 122 6.30 8.42 8.40
N PHE A 123 6.38 9.28 7.37
CA PHE A 123 5.77 9.01 6.07
C PHE A 123 6.41 7.81 5.36
N LEU A 124 7.75 7.71 5.35
CA LEU A 124 8.43 6.57 4.73
C LEU A 124 8.12 5.25 5.46
N ALA A 125 8.09 5.27 6.80
CA ALA A 125 7.69 4.12 7.60
C ALA A 125 6.25 3.68 7.29
N ARG A 126 5.36 4.63 7.03
CA ARG A 126 3.97 4.36 6.61
C ARG A 126 3.89 3.72 5.23
N VAL A 127 4.64 4.26 4.25
CA VAL A 127 4.71 3.67 2.90
C VAL A 127 5.17 2.22 2.99
N PHE A 128 6.24 1.92 3.71
CA PHE A 128 6.75 0.55 3.87
C PHE A 128 5.70 -0.39 4.47
N GLN A 129 5.00 0.04 5.51
CA GLN A 129 3.96 -0.77 6.15
C GLN A 129 2.76 -0.99 5.22
N HIS A 130 2.38 0.04 4.45
CA HIS A 130 1.29 -0.04 3.50
C HIS A 130 1.59 -1.04 2.38
N GLU A 131 2.78 -0.97 1.80
CA GLU A 131 3.17 -1.87 0.71
C GLU A 131 3.38 -3.31 1.19
N VAL A 132 3.97 -3.52 2.39
CA VAL A 132 4.07 -4.84 3.00
C VAL A 132 2.69 -5.43 3.28
N ASP A 133 1.72 -4.63 3.74
CA ASP A 133 0.33 -5.08 3.90
C ASP A 133 -0.23 -5.64 2.60
N HIS A 134 -0.03 -4.95 1.47
CA HIS A 134 -0.45 -5.47 0.15
C HIS A 134 0.20 -6.81 -0.20
N LEU A 135 1.48 -7.00 0.15
CA LEU A 135 2.18 -8.27 -0.07
C LEU A 135 1.63 -9.40 0.81
N ASP A 136 1.06 -9.06 1.95
CA ASP A 136 0.43 -10.00 2.90
C ASP A 136 -1.09 -10.16 2.67
N GLY A 137 -1.63 -9.55 1.59
CA GLY A 137 -3.06 -9.60 1.25
C GLY A 137 -3.95 -8.78 2.19
N VAL A 138 -3.39 -7.78 2.85
CA VAL A 138 -4.08 -6.87 3.78
C VAL A 138 -4.30 -5.52 3.10
N LEU A 139 -5.48 -4.94 3.27
CA LEU A 139 -5.80 -3.60 2.80
C LEU A 139 -5.89 -2.61 3.96
N MET A 140 -5.61 -1.33 3.70
CA MET A 140 -5.57 -0.28 4.73
C MET A 140 -6.85 -0.21 5.60
N VAL A 141 -8.01 -0.50 5.02
CA VAL A 141 -9.29 -0.50 5.76
C VAL A 141 -9.35 -1.56 6.86
N GLU A 142 -8.50 -2.58 6.81
CA GLU A 142 -8.40 -3.61 7.84
C GLU A 142 -7.59 -3.15 9.06
N ARG A 143 -6.90 -2.01 8.94
CA ARG A 143 -6.15 -1.35 10.01
C ARG A 143 -6.98 -0.36 10.80
N LEU A 144 -8.21 -0.07 10.35
CA LEU A 144 -9.14 0.81 11.04
C LEU A 144 -9.73 0.16 12.28
N GLU A 145 -10.11 0.99 13.24
CA GLU A 145 -10.96 0.60 14.36
C GLU A 145 -12.28 -0.01 13.87
N GLU A 146 -12.86 -0.92 14.64
CA GLU A 146 -13.96 -1.79 14.19
C GLU A 146 -15.16 -1.01 13.61
N ASP A 147 -15.55 0.09 14.25
CA ASP A 147 -16.69 0.90 13.80
C ASP A 147 -16.41 1.61 12.47
N MET A 148 -15.23 2.21 12.33
CA MET A 148 -14.77 2.86 11.11
C MET A 148 -14.58 1.84 9.98
N ARG A 149 -14.00 0.70 10.30
CA ARG A 149 -13.83 -0.41 9.36
C ARG A 149 -15.16 -0.89 8.79
N ARG A 150 -16.19 -1.10 9.63
CA ARG A 150 -17.52 -1.50 9.17
C ARG A 150 -18.14 -0.48 8.21
N GLN A 151 -17.98 0.81 8.51
CA GLN A 151 -18.49 1.89 7.67
C GLN A 151 -17.72 1.95 6.34
N ALA A 152 -16.39 1.89 6.36
CA ALA A 152 -15.55 1.87 5.17
C ALA A 152 -15.88 0.68 4.25
N LEU A 153 -16.00 -0.52 4.80
CA LEU A 153 -16.37 -1.72 4.04
C LEU A 153 -17.76 -1.61 3.42
N ARG A 154 -18.71 -0.96 4.09
CA ARG A 154 -20.03 -0.68 3.52
C ARG A 154 -19.94 0.26 2.32
N VAL A 155 -19.18 1.35 2.45
CA VAL A 155 -18.94 2.30 1.34
C VAL A 155 -18.35 1.57 0.15
N LEU A 156 -17.30 0.77 0.34
CA LEU A 156 -16.62 0.04 -0.73
C LEU A 156 -17.52 -0.98 -1.41
N ARG A 157 -18.33 -1.71 -0.63
CA ARG A 157 -19.32 -2.63 -1.18
C ARG A 157 -20.35 -1.90 -2.03
N ASP A 158 -20.92 -0.80 -1.51
CA ASP A 158 -21.97 -0.07 -2.20
C ASP A 158 -21.43 0.57 -3.50
N ARG A 159 -20.17 1.05 -3.50
CA ARG A 159 -19.44 1.47 -4.72
C ARG A 159 -19.33 0.34 -5.75
N SER A 160 -18.97 -0.88 -5.31
CA SER A 160 -18.83 -2.02 -6.21
C SER A 160 -20.15 -2.43 -6.87
N LEU A 161 -21.27 -2.05 -6.27
CA LEU A 161 -22.63 -2.22 -6.81
C LEU A 161 -23.10 -1.03 -7.65
N GLY A 162 -22.24 -0.01 -7.87
CA GLY A 162 -22.58 1.19 -8.65
C GLY A 162 -23.54 2.15 -7.91
N LEU A 163 -23.66 2.04 -6.60
CA LEU A 163 -24.50 2.94 -5.80
C LEU A 163 -23.76 4.25 -5.49
N ASP A 164 -24.50 5.35 -5.36
CA ASP A 164 -23.94 6.63 -4.91
C ASP A 164 -23.58 6.54 -3.41
N THR A 165 -22.30 6.70 -3.12
CA THR A 165 -21.74 6.64 -1.77
C THR A 165 -21.25 7.98 -1.25
N THR A 166 -21.40 9.07 -2.02
CA THR A 166 -20.86 10.41 -1.73
C THR A 166 -21.18 10.90 -0.32
N ALA A 167 -22.44 10.78 0.10
CA ALA A 167 -22.87 11.20 1.43
C ALA A 167 -22.28 10.33 2.56
N MET A 168 -22.09 9.04 2.31
CA MET A 168 -21.48 8.10 3.27
C MET A 168 -19.98 8.35 3.41
N GLU A 169 -19.30 8.64 2.31
CA GLU A 169 -17.87 8.96 2.29
C GLU A 169 -17.58 10.26 3.04
N ALA A 170 -18.35 11.32 2.77
CA ALA A 170 -18.23 12.59 3.48
C ALA A 170 -18.43 12.41 5.00
N LYS A 171 -19.36 11.55 5.40
CA LYS A 171 -19.61 11.23 6.81
C LYS A 171 -18.48 10.41 7.44
N LEU A 172 -17.93 9.47 6.69
CA LEU A 172 -16.82 8.62 7.13
C LEU A 172 -15.57 9.47 7.36
N VAL A 173 -15.20 10.34 6.42
CA VAL A 173 -14.06 11.26 6.53
C VAL A 173 -14.25 12.25 7.67
N SER A 174 -15.46 12.79 7.87
CA SER A 174 -15.73 13.73 8.98
C SER A 174 -15.69 13.06 10.37
N ALA A 175 -15.98 11.77 10.45
CA ALA A 175 -15.91 11.01 11.71
C ALA A 175 -14.47 10.61 12.08
N ASP A 176 -13.56 10.67 11.11
CA ASP A 176 -12.15 10.29 11.22
C ASP A 176 -11.24 11.43 11.70
N SER A 177 -11.79 12.60 12.00
CA SER A 177 -11.00 13.72 12.56
C SER A 177 -10.40 13.32 13.92
N PRO A 178 -9.09 13.61 14.17
CA PRO A 178 -8.46 13.30 15.44
C PRO A 178 -9.28 13.92 16.56
N ARG A 179 -9.70 13.09 17.53
CA ARG A 179 -10.23 13.63 18.79
C ARG A 179 -9.04 14.28 19.48
N GLU A 180 -9.04 15.60 19.57
CA GLU A 180 -8.09 16.32 20.41
C GLU A 180 -8.12 15.68 21.82
N VAL A 181 -6.99 15.14 22.23
CA VAL A 181 -6.74 14.61 23.58
C VAL A 181 -6.07 15.69 24.39
#